data_75bc065d2582aa4ba9ec8ff95a624002
#
_entry.id   75bc065d2582aa4ba9ec8ff95a624002
#
_cell.length_a   1.000
_cell.length_b   1.000
_cell.length_c   1.000
_cell.angle_alpha   90.00
_cell.angle_beta   90.00
_cell.angle_gamma   90.00
#
_symmetry.space_group_name_H-M   'P 1'
#
loop_
_entity.id
_entity.type
_entity.pdbx_description
1 polymer ?
#
loop_
_entity_poly.entity_id
_entity_poly.type
_entity_poly.pdbx_seq_one_letter_code
_entity_poly.pdbx_strand_id
1 'polypeptide(L)'
;MREILITIAAVVLTGCIGVSKTELLKDEKGNPIILPIESVTESASKPESPTAKAPDISIHDAAALGNNEAVKQHLSAGTDVNAKDESGWTPLHWAASKVHNKTAKLLIKAGADVNVVNKDGLAPLDYAENETFGFLIDHGAKSGAELKYKEK
;
A
#
# COMPACT_ATOMS: atom_id res chain seq x y z
N MET A 1 15.02 -10.05 55.92
CA MET A 1 15.32 -10.69 54.61
C MET A 1 14.22 -11.71 54.36
N ARG A 2 13.25 -11.35 53.55
CA ARG A 2 12.19 -12.24 53.10
C ARG A 2 12.16 -12.14 51.59
N GLU A 3 12.63 -13.18 50.96
CA GLU A 3 12.63 -13.32 49.50
C GLU A 3 11.20 -13.52 49.01
N ILE A 4 10.77 -12.66 48.13
CA ILE A 4 9.50 -12.82 47.40
C ILE A 4 9.81 -13.57 46.11
N LEU A 5 9.52 -14.84 46.10
CA LEU A 5 9.53 -15.69 44.91
C LEU A 5 8.33 -15.29 44.04
N ILE A 6 8.61 -14.62 42.94
CA ILE A 6 7.62 -14.40 41.87
C ILE A 6 7.68 -15.60 40.93
N THR A 7 6.77 -16.52 41.09
CA THR A 7 6.56 -17.61 40.14
C THR A 7 5.79 -17.07 38.93
N ILE A 8 6.47 -16.90 37.83
CA ILE A 8 5.84 -16.64 36.53
C ILE A 8 5.30 -17.97 36.02
N ALA A 9 4.01 -18.19 36.12
CA ALA A 9 3.33 -19.29 35.47
C ALA A 9 3.11 -18.92 33.99
N ALA A 10 3.87 -19.56 33.10
CA ALA A 10 3.60 -19.54 31.67
C ALA A 10 2.35 -20.38 31.40
N VAL A 11 1.27 -19.74 30.96
CA VAL A 11 0.10 -20.41 30.43
C VAL A 11 0.22 -20.48 28.92
N VAL A 12 0.47 -21.68 28.41
CA VAL A 12 0.38 -22.02 27.01
C VAL A 12 -1.09 -22.08 26.61
N LEU A 13 -1.49 -21.24 25.67
CA LEU A 13 -2.85 -21.25 25.12
C LEU A 13 -2.94 -22.22 23.96
N THR A 14 -3.72 -23.27 24.12
CA THR A 14 -4.37 -23.97 23.03
C THR A 14 -5.88 -23.76 23.15
N GLY A 15 -6.51 -23.31 22.08
CA GLY A 15 -7.91 -23.61 21.79
C GLY A 15 -8.92 -22.49 22.03
N CYS A 16 -9.57 -22.12 20.93
CA CYS A 16 -10.80 -21.35 20.84
C CYS A 16 -11.83 -21.62 21.91
N ILE A 17 -12.49 -20.58 22.37
CA ILE A 17 -13.93 -20.34 22.44
C ILE A 17 -14.12 -19.13 23.37
N GLY A 18 -14.87 -18.16 22.88
CA GLY A 18 -15.13 -16.93 23.59
C GLY A 18 -15.80 -17.11 24.93
N VAL A 19 -15.32 -16.39 25.91
CA VAL A 19 -16.10 -15.78 26.99
C VAL A 19 -15.31 -14.59 27.50
N SER A 20 -15.92 -13.44 27.41
CA SER A 20 -15.48 -12.23 28.09
C SER A 20 -15.45 -12.47 29.59
N LYS A 21 -14.25 -12.53 30.14
CA LYS A 21 -14.04 -12.28 31.55
C LYS A 21 -12.71 -11.53 31.67
N THR A 22 -12.79 -10.23 31.54
CA THR A 22 -11.76 -9.33 32.00
C THR A 22 -11.68 -9.44 33.51
N GLU A 23 -10.77 -10.26 34.01
CA GLU A 23 -10.34 -10.15 35.37
C GLU A 23 -9.44 -8.91 35.49
N LEU A 24 -10.03 -7.82 35.96
CA LEU A 24 -9.26 -6.64 36.37
C LEU A 24 -8.38 -7.04 37.54
N LEU A 25 -7.07 -6.99 37.33
CA LEU A 25 -6.11 -7.03 38.41
C LEU A 25 -6.37 -5.79 39.32
N LYS A 26 -6.82 -6.03 40.49
CA LYS A 26 -7.04 -5.00 41.52
C LYS A 26 -5.88 -5.05 42.53
N ASP A 27 -5.47 -3.88 42.99
CA ASP A 27 -4.53 -3.78 44.09
C ASP A 27 -5.16 -4.31 45.39
N GLU A 28 -4.37 -4.42 46.44
CA GLU A 28 -4.82 -4.88 47.77
C GLU A 28 -5.90 -3.99 48.36
N LYS A 29 -6.19 -2.83 47.77
CA LYS A 29 -7.21 -1.88 48.16
C LYS A 29 -8.43 -1.84 47.26
N GLY A 30 -8.47 -2.75 46.24
CA GLY A 30 -9.62 -2.90 45.36
C GLY A 30 -9.73 -1.87 44.23
N ASN A 31 -8.68 -1.09 43.96
CA ASN A 31 -8.64 -0.14 42.86
C ASN A 31 -8.12 -0.80 41.58
N PRO A 32 -8.70 -0.46 40.41
CA PRO A 32 -8.20 -0.95 39.16
C PRO A 32 -6.79 -0.37 38.89
N ILE A 33 -5.80 -1.23 38.67
CA ILE A 33 -4.46 -0.83 38.26
C ILE A 33 -4.53 -0.46 36.80
N ILE A 34 -4.56 0.84 36.50
CA ILE A 34 -4.38 1.35 35.15
C ILE A 34 -2.88 1.48 34.91
N LEU A 35 -2.28 0.48 34.29
CA LEU A 35 -0.93 0.63 33.79
C LEU A 35 -0.95 1.62 32.61
N PRO A 36 -0.08 2.65 32.61
CA PRO A 36 0.06 3.48 31.42
C PRO A 36 0.59 2.58 30.33
N ILE A 37 -0.22 2.37 29.33
CA ILE A 37 0.21 1.74 28.08
C ILE A 37 1.11 2.76 27.42
N GLU A 38 2.44 2.58 27.60
CA GLU A 38 3.37 3.30 26.75
C GLU A 38 3.02 2.95 25.32
N SER A 39 2.68 3.98 24.57
CA SER A 39 2.26 3.94 23.19
C SER A 39 3.28 3.17 22.35
N VAL A 40 3.02 1.91 22.11
CA VAL A 40 3.50 1.28 20.88
C VAL A 40 2.74 2.00 19.77
N THR A 41 3.44 2.88 19.08
CA THR A 41 2.99 3.41 17.81
C THR A 41 3.04 2.27 16.78
N GLU A 42 2.13 1.34 16.93
CA GLU A 42 1.75 0.47 15.84
C GLU A 42 0.80 1.32 15.00
N SER A 43 1.34 1.76 13.88
CA SER A 43 0.60 2.42 12.82
C SER A 43 -0.41 1.43 12.23
N ALA A 44 -1.41 1.09 13.03
CA ALA A 44 -2.62 0.47 12.53
C ALA A 44 -3.41 1.57 11.84
N SER A 45 -3.24 1.65 10.53
CA SER A 45 -4.13 2.41 9.68
C SER A 45 -5.54 1.87 9.86
N LYS A 46 -6.32 2.58 10.70
CA LYS A 46 -7.77 2.47 10.77
C LYS A 46 -8.31 2.53 9.34
N PRO A 47 -9.18 1.62 8.92
CA PRO A 47 -9.92 1.80 7.68
C PRO A 47 -10.88 2.97 7.88
N GLU A 48 -10.45 4.15 7.48
CA GLU A 48 -11.37 5.28 7.36
C GLU A 48 -12.28 5.01 6.19
N SER A 49 -13.57 5.05 6.47
CA SER A 49 -14.67 5.00 5.51
C SER A 49 -14.42 5.96 4.35
N PRO A 50 -14.83 5.61 3.12
CA PRO A 50 -14.53 6.41 1.94
C PRO A 50 -15.35 7.68 1.93
N THR A 51 -14.84 8.74 2.54
CA THR A 51 -15.18 10.09 2.10
C THR A 51 -14.32 10.33 0.87
N ALA A 52 -14.96 10.33 -0.30
CA ALA A 52 -14.35 10.50 -1.61
C ALA A 52 -13.77 11.91 -1.79
N LYS A 53 -12.73 12.23 -1.04
CA LYS A 53 -11.89 13.39 -1.26
C LYS A 53 -10.57 12.88 -1.82
N ALA A 54 -10.22 13.31 -3.04
CA ALA A 54 -8.92 13.03 -3.61
C ALA A 54 -7.82 13.48 -2.63
N PRO A 55 -6.75 12.70 -2.44
CA PRO A 55 -5.65 13.10 -1.56
C PRO A 55 -4.99 14.38 -2.06
N ASP A 56 -4.32 15.12 -1.16
CA ASP A 56 -3.69 16.41 -1.47
C ASP A 56 -2.49 16.29 -2.44
N ILE A 57 -2.04 15.08 -2.75
CA ILE A 57 -0.97 14.79 -3.72
C ILE A 57 -1.58 14.26 -5.02
N SER A 58 -0.92 14.51 -6.15
CA SER A 58 -1.40 13.99 -7.45
C SER A 58 -1.29 12.46 -7.53
N ILE A 59 -2.08 11.85 -8.43
CA ILE A 59 -1.97 10.41 -8.67
C ILE A 59 -0.59 10.02 -9.20
N HIS A 60 0.10 10.93 -9.91
CA HIS A 60 1.47 10.73 -10.39
C HIS A 60 2.47 10.69 -9.23
N ASP A 61 2.36 11.65 -8.30
CA ASP A 61 3.21 11.68 -7.10
C ASP A 61 2.92 10.48 -6.20
N ALA A 62 1.65 10.13 -6.03
CA ALA A 62 1.28 8.93 -5.28
C ALA A 62 1.91 7.66 -5.88
N ALA A 63 1.94 7.55 -7.21
CA ALA A 63 2.58 6.44 -7.92
C ALA A 63 4.10 6.48 -7.81
N ALA A 64 4.72 7.67 -7.91
CA ALA A 64 6.16 7.85 -7.78
C ALA A 64 6.69 7.58 -6.36
N LEU A 65 5.87 7.82 -5.34
CA LEU A 65 6.18 7.53 -3.94
C LEU A 65 5.82 6.10 -3.52
N GLY A 66 5.10 5.37 -4.37
CA GLY A 66 4.60 4.05 -4.03
C GLY A 66 3.49 4.05 -2.97
N ASN A 67 2.82 5.19 -2.81
CA ASN A 67 1.72 5.35 -1.84
C ASN A 67 0.44 4.71 -2.38
N ASN A 68 0.31 3.40 -2.10
CA ASN A 68 -0.82 2.61 -2.60
C ASN A 68 -2.17 3.10 -2.07
N GLU A 69 -2.19 3.69 -0.87
CA GLU A 69 -3.43 4.16 -0.28
C GLU A 69 -3.94 5.43 -0.99
N ALA A 70 -3.03 6.39 -1.24
CA ALA A 70 -3.36 7.58 -2.02
C ALA A 70 -3.80 7.21 -3.45
N VAL A 71 -3.12 6.25 -4.10
CA VAL A 71 -3.52 5.75 -5.43
C VAL A 71 -4.94 5.16 -5.39
N LYS A 72 -5.27 4.34 -4.39
CA LYS A 72 -6.64 3.80 -4.24
C LYS A 72 -7.67 4.90 -4.04
N GLN A 73 -7.36 5.92 -3.22
CA GLN A 73 -8.26 7.05 -3.00
C GLN A 73 -8.51 7.81 -4.29
N HIS A 74 -7.49 8.09 -5.10
CA HIS A 74 -7.64 8.70 -6.43
C HIS A 74 -8.53 7.88 -7.34
N LEU A 75 -8.29 6.57 -7.42
CA LEU A 75 -9.09 5.66 -8.23
C LEU A 75 -10.55 5.61 -7.77
N SER A 76 -10.78 5.61 -6.45
CA SER A 76 -12.12 5.64 -5.87
C SER A 76 -12.84 6.98 -6.10
N ALA A 77 -12.09 8.06 -6.20
CA ALA A 77 -12.59 9.39 -6.54
C ALA A 77 -12.86 9.57 -8.05
N GLY A 78 -12.57 8.55 -8.87
CA GLY A 78 -12.79 8.59 -10.31
C GLY A 78 -11.68 9.30 -11.08
N THR A 79 -10.49 9.48 -10.49
CA THR A 79 -9.34 10.03 -11.19
C THR A 79 -8.92 9.10 -12.34
N ASP A 80 -8.65 9.69 -13.52
CA ASP A 80 -8.20 8.92 -14.67
C ASP A 80 -6.86 8.22 -14.38
N VAL A 81 -6.88 6.90 -14.42
CA VAL A 81 -5.70 6.06 -14.21
C VAL A 81 -4.63 6.24 -15.29
N ASN A 82 -5.03 6.73 -16.47
CA ASN A 82 -4.16 7.00 -17.62
C ASN A 82 -3.85 8.49 -17.81
N ALA A 83 -4.16 9.33 -16.80
CA ALA A 83 -3.83 10.75 -16.86
C ALA A 83 -2.35 10.95 -17.18
N LYS A 84 -2.06 11.85 -18.11
CA LYS A 84 -0.69 12.19 -18.53
C LYS A 84 -0.27 13.49 -17.86
N ASP A 85 0.94 13.50 -17.33
CA ASP A 85 1.58 14.72 -16.86
C ASP A 85 2.15 15.56 -18.03
N GLU A 86 2.83 16.67 -17.70
CA GLU A 86 3.42 17.57 -18.69
C GLU A 86 4.45 16.90 -19.61
N SER A 87 5.07 15.82 -19.16
CA SER A 87 6.03 15.00 -19.91
C SER A 87 5.38 13.84 -20.68
N GLY A 88 4.07 13.70 -20.54
CA GLY A 88 3.30 12.59 -21.10
C GLY A 88 3.41 11.29 -20.30
N TRP A 89 3.95 11.37 -19.09
CA TRP A 89 4.04 10.21 -18.20
C TRP A 89 2.69 9.92 -17.56
N THR A 90 2.34 8.65 -17.51
CA THR A 90 1.19 8.19 -16.72
C THR A 90 1.65 7.75 -15.32
N PRO A 91 0.74 7.58 -14.36
CA PRO A 91 1.08 7.01 -13.06
C PRO A 91 1.83 5.68 -13.15
N LEU A 92 1.52 4.87 -14.19
CA LEU A 92 2.20 3.60 -14.42
C LEU A 92 3.68 3.76 -14.83
N HIS A 93 4.01 4.81 -15.61
CA HIS A 93 5.41 5.14 -15.91
C HIS A 93 6.19 5.45 -14.64
N TRP A 94 5.61 6.26 -13.75
CA TRP A 94 6.22 6.62 -12.47
C TRP A 94 6.41 5.40 -11.56
N ALA A 95 5.38 4.57 -11.44
CA ALA A 95 5.48 3.35 -10.64
C ALA A 95 6.54 2.38 -11.19
N ALA A 96 6.66 2.25 -12.52
CA ALA A 96 7.65 1.40 -13.17
C ALA A 96 9.07 1.94 -12.94
N SER A 97 9.31 3.24 -13.17
CA SER A 97 10.63 3.85 -13.04
C SER A 97 11.16 3.88 -11.60
N LYS A 98 10.26 3.87 -10.61
CA LYS A 98 10.60 3.82 -9.17
C LYS A 98 10.55 2.41 -8.59
N VAL A 99 10.33 1.40 -9.42
CA VAL A 99 10.26 -0.02 -9.04
C VAL A 99 9.19 -0.31 -7.97
N HIS A 100 8.10 0.44 -8.01
CA HIS A 100 6.97 0.23 -7.10
C HIS A 100 6.02 -0.85 -7.59
N ASN A 101 6.43 -2.11 -7.48
CA ASN A 101 5.71 -3.28 -8.01
C ASN A 101 4.25 -3.36 -7.55
N LYS A 102 3.97 -3.05 -6.28
CA LYS A 102 2.61 -3.09 -5.73
C LYS A 102 1.72 -2.03 -6.35
N THR A 103 2.26 -0.82 -6.52
CA THR A 103 1.55 0.30 -7.15
C THR A 103 1.28 0.01 -8.63
N ALA A 104 2.27 -0.50 -9.37
CA ALA A 104 2.11 -0.89 -10.76
C ALA A 104 1.00 -1.95 -10.92
N LYS A 105 1.01 -3.00 -10.09
CA LYS A 105 -0.05 -4.03 -10.07
C LYS A 105 -1.44 -3.45 -9.77
N LEU A 106 -1.51 -2.47 -8.88
CA LEU A 106 -2.76 -1.81 -8.51
C LEU A 106 -3.30 -0.96 -9.68
N LEU A 107 -2.45 -0.18 -10.32
CA LEU A 107 -2.82 0.64 -11.48
C LEU A 107 -3.30 -0.23 -12.65
N ILE A 108 -2.60 -1.31 -12.97
CA ILE A 108 -2.99 -2.24 -14.04
C ILE A 108 -4.35 -2.90 -13.74
N LYS A 109 -4.58 -3.32 -12.50
CA LYS A 109 -5.89 -3.84 -12.06
C LYS A 109 -7.02 -2.80 -12.18
N ALA A 110 -6.69 -1.53 -12.05
CA ALA A 110 -7.63 -0.43 -12.23
C ALA A 110 -7.84 -0.03 -13.70
N GLY A 111 -7.22 -0.72 -14.64
CA GLY A 111 -7.36 -0.48 -16.08
C GLY A 111 -6.32 0.46 -16.68
N ALA A 112 -5.15 0.61 -16.04
CA ALA A 112 -4.06 1.36 -16.65
C ALA A 112 -3.61 0.70 -17.95
N ASP A 113 -3.48 1.51 -19.02
CA ASP A 113 -2.95 1.06 -20.29
C ASP A 113 -1.43 0.89 -20.18
N VAL A 114 -0.96 -0.33 -20.40
CA VAL A 114 0.45 -0.71 -20.31
C VAL A 114 1.27 -0.26 -21.51
N ASN A 115 0.62 0.20 -22.59
CA ASN A 115 1.22 0.54 -23.88
C ASN A 115 1.18 2.04 -24.21
N VAL A 116 0.88 2.88 -23.24
CA VAL A 116 0.94 4.33 -23.41
C VAL A 116 2.40 4.76 -23.54
N VAL A 117 2.71 5.59 -24.53
CA VAL A 117 4.03 6.21 -24.66
C VAL A 117 4.04 7.65 -24.16
N ASN A 118 5.15 8.05 -23.56
CA ASN A 118 5.41 9.42 -23.16
C ASN A 118 5.87 10.29 -24.36
N LYS A 119 6.25 11.54 -24.12
CA LYS A 119 6.74 12.45 -25.18
C LYS A 119 8.03 11.98 -25.84
N ASP A 120 8.84 11.19 -25.14
CA ASP A 120 10.08 10.58 -25.67
C ASP A 120 9.79 9.34 -26.52
N GLY A 121 8.54 8.89 -26.51
CA GLY A 121 8.10 7.68 -27.21
C GLY A 121 8.49 6.41 -26.47
N LEU A 122 8.66 6.47 -25.17
CA LEU A 122 8.96 5.35 -24.30
C LEU A 122 7.70 4.91 -23.55
N ALA A 123 7.54 3.60 -23.38
CA ALA A 123 6.44 2.98 -22.65
C ALA A 123 6.84 2.66 -21.19
N PRO A 124 5.91 2.36 -20.29
CA PRO A 124 6.23 1.94 -18.92
C PRO A 124 7.21 0.77 -18.85
N LEU A 125 7.18 -0.13 -19.85
CA LEU A 125 8.08 -1.28 -19.92
C LEU A 125 9.55 -0.86 -20.09
N ASP A 126 9.82 0.26 -20.78
CA ASP A 126 11.19 0.74 -21.00
C ASP A 126 11.86 1.25 -19.71
N TYR A 127 11.07 1.52 -18.69
CA TYR A 127 11.53 1.96 -17.35
C TYR A 127 11.44 0.86 -16.30
N ALA A 128 10.78 -0.25 -16.63
CA ALA A 128 10.52 -1.32 -15.68
C ALA A 128 11.75 -2.20 -15.44
N GLU A 129 11.95 -2.58 -14.20
CA GLU A 129 13.00 -3.50 -13.79
C GLU A 129 12.43 -4.68 -13.00
N ASN A 130 13.20 -5.75 -12.94
CA ASN A 130 12.93 -6.91 -12.08
C ASN A 130 11.49 -7.46 -12.22
N GLU A 131 10.81 -7.55 -11.08
CA GLU A 131 9.45 -8.10 -10.99
C GLU A 131 8.43 -7.29 -11.79
N THR A 132 8.58 -5.95 -11.83
CA THR A 132 7.66 -5.08 -12.58
C THR A 132 7.75 -5.35 -14.07
N PHE A 133 8.95 -5.58 -14.60
CA PHE A 133 9.17 -5.92 -15.99
C PHE A 133 8.41 -7.21 -16.40
N GLY A 134 8.60 -8.29 -15.64
CA GLY A 134 7.91 -9.56 -15.89
C GLY A 134 6.38 -9.39 -15.83
N PHE A 135 5.90 -8.67 -14.81
CA PHE A 135 4.47 -8.42 -14.64
C PHE A 135 3.86 -7.61 -15.79
N LEU A 136 4.57 -6.61 -16.30
CA LEU A 136 4.12 -5.83 -17.47
C LEU A 136 4.06 -6.68 -18.72
N ILE A 137 5.06 -7.53 -18.99
CA ILE A 137 5.07 -8.47 -20.10
C ILE A 137 3.87 -9.42 -20.06
N ASP A 138 3.56 -9.97 -18.87
CA ASP A 138 2.42 -10.87 -18.67
C ASP A 138 1.07 -10.18 -19.00
N HIS A 139 1.03 -8.85 -18.91
CA HIS A 139 -0.14 -8.03 -19.27
C HIS A 139 -0.05 -7.45 -20.69
N GLY A 140 0.89 -7.93 -21.53
CA GLY A 140 1.00 -7.53 -22.92
C GLY A 140 1.67 -6.18 -23.16
N ALA A 141 2.46 -5.70 -22.18
CA ALA A 141 3.23 -4.48 -22.37
C ALA A 141 4.31 -4.66 -23.45
N LYS A 142 4.54 -3.59 -24.20
CA LYS A 142 5.54 -3.48 -25.25
C LYS A 142 6.44 -2.30 -24.99
N SER A 143 7.66 -2.38 -25.49
CA SER A 143 8.56 -1.24 -25.46
C SER A 143 8.09 -0.13 -26.40
N GLY A 144 8.46 1.10 -26.10
CA GLY A 144 8.14 2.23 -26.97
C GLY A 144 8.70 2.05 -28.39
N ALA A 145 9.85 1.39 -28.53
CA ALA A 145 10.42 1.04 -29.82
C ALA A 145 9.50 0.10 -30.60
N GLU A 146 8.99 -0.94 -29.97
CA GLU A 146 8.07 -1.91 -30.59
C GLU A 146 6.74 -1.28 -31.02
N LEU A 147 6.22 -0.36 -30.20
CA LEU A 147 4.97 0.35 -30.51
C LEU A 147 5.12 1.25 -31.75
N LYS A 148 6.27 1.94 -31.90
CA LYS A 148 6.55 2.78 -33.08
C LYS A 148 6.61 1.99 -34.40
N TYR A 149 7.03 0.73 -34.39
CA TYR A 149 7.12 -0.08 -35.59
C TYR A 149 5.76 -0.58 -36.11
N LYS A 150 4.71 -0.55 -35.30
CA LYS A 150 3.37 -0.99 -35.70
C LYS A 150 2.53 0.07 -36.40
N GLU A 151 2.94 1.34 -36.36
CA GLU A 151 2.23 2.46 -36.97
C GLU A 151 2.65 2.77 -38.42
N LYS A 152 3.45 1.88 -39.07
CA LYS A 152 3.85 2.04 -40.47
C LYS A 152 3.14 1.05 -41.36
#